data_d181fc868154be7a91301357b0ed6ffa
#
_entry.id   d181fc868154be7a91301357b0ed6ffa
#
_cell.length_a   1.000
_cell.length_b   1.000
_cell.length_c   1.000
_cell.angle_alpha   90.00
_cell.angle_beta   90.00
_cell.angle_gamma   90.00
#
_symmetry.space_group_name_H-M   'P 1'
#
loop_
_entity.id
_entity.type
_entity.pdbx_description
1 polymer ?
#
loop_
_entity_poly.entity_id
_entity_poly.type
_entity_poly.pdbx_seq_one_letter_code
_entity_poly.pdbx_strand_id
1 'polypeptide(L)'
;MVNLEELSLYVIIHRDHTYTSLIDGNDLKKDIIHRMSKLKKFVFSIDETLFLEHFDHFPSNEDIECTLKGLEDFHIVFDVDYFPRQNRAQFRMYTNPCQMKYYYRLTNRFSGELFPFVNDVHLFDEHPFTYEVFRLIALSFPFLQRLTIENRSKQKRKRSKKSMFITTIQFAHMTHLDLAEAHMDYVELFLDHTKFSLGNSIELCLDYRCLKRVTQNFTRDTTRINCAQVKRLFLCGEPNLPRHLIKTYFPRVESIQ
;
A
#
# COMPACT_ATOMS: atom_id res chain seq x y z
N MET A 1 -26.82 19.19 -10.74
CA MET A 1 -26.76 17.88 -9.99
C MET A 1 -27.85 17.75 -8.91
N VAL A 2 -28.93 18.50 -9.02
CA VAL A 2 -30.00 18.58 -7.99
C VAL A 2 -30.80 17.28 -7.81
N ASN A 3 -30.70 16.35 -8.74
CA ASN A 3 -31.48 15.09 -8.77
C ASN A 3 -30.64 13.82 -8.55
N LEU A 4 -29.39 13.94 -8.07
CA LEU A 4 -28.53 12.79 -7.81
C LEU A 4 -29.00 12.06 -6.55
N GLU A 5 -29.27 10.74 -6.67
CA GLU A 5 -29.71 9.90 -5.54
C GLU A 5 -28.56 9.06 -4.97
N GLU A 6 -27.56 8.72 -5.77
CA GLU A 6 -26.38 7.98 -5.34
C GLU A 6 -25.10 8.68 -5.82
N LEU A 7 -24.12 8.80 -4.94
CA LEU A 7 -22.79 9.34 -5.23
C LEU A 7 -21.73 8.39 -4.70
N SER A 8 -20.77 8.04 -5.56
CA SER A 8 -19.54 7.36 -5.14
C SER A 8 -18.35 8.25 -5.51
N LEU A 9 -17.51 8.59 -4.53
CA LEU A 9 -16.38 9.51 -4.67
C LEU A 9 -15.10 8.88 -4.11
N TYR A 10 -14.08 8.72 -4.95
CA TYR A 10 -12.76 8.21 -4.54
C TYR A 10 -11.70 9.20 -4.99
N VAL A 11 -11.05 9.85 -4.04
CA VAL A 11 -10.13 10.97 -4.32
C VAL A 11 -8.86 10.82 -3.51
N ILE A 12 -7.72 11.01 -4.18
CA ILE A 12 -6.41 11.17 -3.55
C ILE A 12 -5.96 12.59 -3.82
N ILE A 13 -5.67 13.35 -2.77
CA ILE A 13 -5.33 14.76 -2.84
C ILE A 13 -3.92 14.95 -2.29
N HIS A 14 -3.05 15.48 -3.12
CA HIS A 14 -1.74 15.97 -2.69
C HIS A 14 -1.83 17.49 -2.57
N ARG A 15 -1.88 17.96 -1.33
CA ARG A 15 -1.91 19.39 -1.07
C ARG A 15 -0.55 20.03 -1.35
N ASP A 16 -0.56 21.19 -1.95
CA ASP A 16 0.63 22.03 -2.03
C ASP A 16 0.81 22.87 -0.75
N HIS A 17 1.85 23.69 -0.71
CA HIS A 17 2.22 24.51 0.43
C HIS A 17 1.25 25.66 0.75
N THR A 18 0.13 25.79 0.07
CA THR A 18 -0.82 26.91 0.25
C THR A 18 -2.03 26.55 1.13
N TYR A 19 -2.25 25.26 1.36
CA TYR A 19 -3.42 24.77 2.09
C TYR A 19 -3.13 24.54 3.58
N THR A 20 -3.99 25.14 4.44
CA THR A 20 -3.88 25.13 5.90
C THR A 20 -5.02 24.37 6.59
N SER A 21 -5.88 23.70 5.83
CA SER A 21 -7.01 22.92 6.35
C SER A 21 -7.14 21.60 5.62
N LEU A 22 -7.63 20.56 6.33
CA LEU A 22 -8.05 19.28 5.73
C LEU A 22 -9.52 19.35 5.30
N ILE A 23 -9.93 18.42 4.43
CA ILE A 23 -11.35 18.21 4.12
C ILE A 23 -11.97 17.45 5.28
N ASP A 24 -12.91 18.08 5.99
CA ASP A 24 -13.57 17.50 7.16
C ASP A 24 -15.06 17.21 6.95
N GLY A 25 -15.75 16.79 8.00
CA GLY A 25 -17.19 16.51 7.96
C GLY A 25 -18.03 17.75 7.67
N ASN A 26 -17.57 18.97 8.01
CA ASN A 26 -18.29 20.21 7.72
C ASN A 26 -18.26 20.53 6.23
N ASP A 27 -17.12 20.26 5.55
CA ASP A 27 -17.01 20.40 4.09
C ASP A 27 -17.94 19.43 3.38
N LEU A 28 -17.99 18.16 3.84
CA LEU A 28 -18.91 17.15 3.30
C LEU A 28 -20.38 17.62 3.43
N LYS A 29 -20.75 18.13 4.61
CA LYS A 29 -22.12 18.68 4.84
C LYS A 29 -22.41 19.82 3.91
N LYS A 30 -21.53 20.84 3.87
CA LYS A 30 -21.72 22.08 3.12
C LYS A 30 -21.73 21.86 1.61
N ASP A 31 -20.77 21.08 1.09
CA ASP A 31 -20.50 21.04 -0.34
C ASP A 31 -21.16 19.84 -1.04
N ILE A 32 -21.53 18.80 -0.29
CA ILE A 32 -22.17 17.61 -0.85
C ILE A 32 -23.60 17.46 -0.31
N ILE A 33 -23.77 17.20 0.99
CA ILE A 33 -25.06 16.79 1.57
C ILE A 33 -26.11 17.88 1.41
N HIS A 34 -25.81 19.14 1.80
CA HIS A 34 -26.77 20.26 1.70
C HIS A 34 -27.07 20.66 0.24
N ARG A 35 -26.16 20.39 -0.70
CA ARG A 35 -26.36 20.71 -2.12
C ARG A 35 -27.10 19.61 -2.89
N MET A 36 -27.16 18.39 -2.33
CA MET A 36 -27.74 17.23 -2.98
C MET A 36 -28.89 16.66 -2.13
N SER A 37 -29.99 17.42 -2.03
CA SER A 37 -31.14 17.09 -1.16
C SER A 37 -31.84 15.76 -1.45
N LYS A 38 -31.57 15.14 -2.61
CA LYS A 38 -32.10 13.81 -3.00
C LYS A 38 -31.09 12.69 -2.80
N LEU A 39 -29.92 12.97 -2.25
CA LEU A 39 -28.88 11.97 -2.05
C LEU A 39 -29.29 10.98 -0.97
N LYS A 40 -29.48 9.72 -1.37
CA LYS A 40 -29.87 8.60 -0.49
C LYS A 40 -28.69 7.72 -0.13
N LYS A 41 -27.67 7.68 -1.02
CA LYS A 41 -26.47 6.86 -0.84
C LYS A 41 -25.23 7.66 -1.18
N PHE A 42 -24.35 7.79 -0.21
CA PHE A 42 -23.05 8.43 -0.39
C PHE A 42 -21.94 7.49 0.08
N VAL A 43 -21.12 7.05 -0.85
CA VAL A 43 -19.97 6.19 -0.59
C VAL A 43 -18.73 6.94 -1.03
N PHE A 44 -17.75 7.07 -0.15
CA PHE A 44 -16.54 7.81 -0.50
C PHE A 44 -15.30 7.28 0.19
N SER A 45 -14.14 7.61 -0.37
CA SER A 45 -12.84 7.59 0.25
C SER A 45 -12.06 8.82 -0.20
N ILE A 46 -11.60 9.59 0.76
CA ILE A 46 -10.77 10.77 0.58
C ILE A 46 -9.46 10.53 1.29
N ASP A 47 -8.38 10.53 0.53
CA ASP A 47 -7.00 10.45 1.02
C ASP A 47 -6.31 11.78 0.77
N GLU A 48 -5.85 12.46 1.83
CA GLU A 48 -5.13 13.74 1.72
C GLU A 48 -3.71 13.60 2.25
N THR A 49 -2.73 14.05 1.47
CA THR A 49 -1.37 14.27 1.95
C THR A 49 -1.18 15.75 2.27
N LEU A 50 -0.84 16.05 3.52
CA LEU A 50 -0.77 17.39 4.10
C LEU A 50 0.66 17.70 4.56
N PHE A 51 1.06 18.99 4.52
CA PHE A 51 2.31 19.44 5.12
C PHE A 51 2.05 19.95 6.54
N LEU A 52 2.75 19.40 7.53
CA LEU A 52 2.52 19.74 8.95
C LEU A 52 2.89 21.19 9.30
N GLU A 53 3.86 21.76 8.59
CA GLU A 53 4.33 23.14 8.83
C GLU A 53 3.28 24.23 8.54
N HIS A 54 2.19 23.86 7.87
CA HIS A 54 1.11 24.81 7.52
C HIS A 54 -0.05 24.78 8.53
N PHE A 55 0.07 23.93 9.55
CA PHE A 55 -0.90 23.87 10.64
C PHE A 55 -0.27 24.39 11.92
N ASP A 56 -0.80 25.47 12.49
CA ASP A 56 -0.43 25.92 13.83
C ASP A 56 -0.68 24.79 14.85
N HIS A 57 -1.82 24.11 14.69
CA HIS A 57 -2.18 22.88 15.39
C HIS A 57 -2.91 21.94 14.43
N PHE A 58 -2.38 20.74 14.24
CA PHE A 58 -3.11 19.73 13.48
C PHE A 58 -4.32 19.30 14.32
N PRO A 59 -5.54 19.18 13.71
CA PRO A 59 -6.75 18.80 14.44
C PRO A 59 -6.59 17.50 15.21
N SER A 60 -7.09 17.48 16.44
CA SER A 60 -7.17 16.24 17.23
C SER A 60 -8.25 15.30 16.68
N ASN A 61 -8.23 14.03 17.10
CA ASN A 61 -9.28 13.10 16.71
C ASN A 61 -10.66 13.59 17.16
N GLU A 62 -10.75 14.19 18.36
CA GLU A 62 -11.98 14.76 18.91
C GLU A 62 -12.49 15.94 18.06
N ASP A 63 -11.59 16.79 17.54
CA ASP A 63 -11.96 17.88 16.63
C ASP A 63 -12.55 17.32 15.34
N ILE A 64 -11.90 16.30 14.74
CA ILE A 64 -12.38 15.65 13.52
C ILE A 64 -13.73 14.99 13.76
N GLU A 65 -13.90 14.21 14.83
CA GLU A 65 -15.17 13.58 15.22
C GLU A 65 -16.30 14.61 15.39
N CYS A 66 -15.99 15.77 15.97
CA CYS A 66 -16.98 16.85 16.11
C CYS A 66 -17.49 17.34 14.75
N THR A 67 -16.65 17.35 13.70
CA THR A 67 -17.09 17.75 12.35
C THR A 67 -18.02 16.71 11.71
N LEU A 68 -17.96 15.44 12.13
CA LEU A 68 -18.77 14.34 11.59
C LEU A 68 -20.17 14.23 12.22
N LYS A 69 -20.48 15.00 13.27
CA LYS A 69 -21.81 15.02 13.89
C LYS A 69 -22.89 15.36 12.86
N GLY A 70 -23.95 14.55 12.81
CA GLY A 70 -25.03 14.65 11.83
C GLY A 70 -24.75 13.92 10.50
N LEU A 71 -23.69 13.11 10.45
CA LEU A 71 -23.34 12.22 9.33
C LEU A 71 -23.28 10.74 9.74
N GLU A 72 -23.87 10.39 10.89
CA GLU A 72 -23.79 9.04 11.50
C GLU A 72 -24.33 7.96 10.56
N ASP A 73 -25.35 8.27 9.78
CA ASP A 73 -25.98 7.35 8.82
C ASP A 73 -25.03 6.88 7.70
N PHE A 74 -23.94 7.63 7.46
CA PHE A 74 -22.95 7.28 6.44
C PHE A 74 -21.82 6.37 6.97
N HIS A 75 -21.80 6.06 8.26
CA HIS A 75 -20.76 5.20 8.89
C HIS A 75 -19.35 5.60 8.49
N ILE A 76 -19.00 6.86 8.71
CA ILE A 76 -17.70 7.42 8.32
C ILE A 76 -16.63 6.99 9.33
N VAL A 77 -15.50 6.52 8.78
CA VAL A 77 -14.28 6.18 9.52
C VAL A 77 -13.17 7.11 9.02
N PHE A 78 -12.30 7.54 9.92
CA PHE A 78 -11.11 8.30 9.56
C PHE A 78 -9.86 7.78 10.26
N ASP A 79 -8.71 8.07 9.69
CA ASP A 79 -7.39 7.69 10.17
C ASP A 79 -6.36 8.77 9.82
N VAL A 80 -5.36 8.97 10.68
CA VAL A 80 -4.29 9.94 10.49
C VAL A 80 -2.95 9.26 10.74
N ASP A 81 -2.11 9.23 9.72
CA ASP A 81 -0.72 8.80 9.80
C ASP A 81 0.23 10.00 9.73
N TYR A 82 1.23 10.02 10.61
CA TYR A 82 2.23 11.08 10.67
C TYR A 82 3.57 10.60 10.15
N PHE A 83 4.20 11.42 9.29
CA PHE A 83 5.52 11.21 8.73
C PHE A 83 6.45 12.38 9.11
N PRO A 84 6.99 12.37 10.35
CA PRO A 84 7.78 13.49 10.87
C PRO A 84 9.03 13.82 10.06
N ARG A 85 9.70 12.81 9.48
CA ARG A 85 10.90 13.02 8.65
C ARG A 85 10.58 13.72 7.33
N GLN A 86 9.36 13.55 6.82
CA GLN A 86 8.88 14.21 5.62
C GLN A 86 8.11 15.50 5.94
N ASN A 87 7.91 15.80 7.21
CA ASN A 87 7.06 16.91 7.66
C ASN A 87 5.64 16.84 7.08
N ARG A 88 5.06 15.62 7.02
CA ARG A 88 3.75 15.34 6.40
C ARG A 88 2.84 14.54 7.30
N ALA A 89 1.53 14.68 7.07
CA ALA A 89 0.50 13.78 7.54
C ALA A 89 -0.28 13.22 6.36
N GLN A 90 -0.77 11.99 6.51
CA GLN A 90 -1.76 11.38 5.63
C GLN A 90 -3.07 11.31 6.39
N PHE A 91 -4.06 12.04 5.96
CA PHE A 91 -5.42 11.96 6.47
C PHE A 91 -6.24 11.11 5.51
N ARG A 92 -6.97 10.15 6.04
CA ARG A 92 -7.90 9.32 5.28
C ARG A 92 -9.25 9.34 5.94
N MET A 93 -10.31 9.55 5.15
CA MET A 93 -11.69 9.48 5.60
C MET A 93 -12.53 8.70 4.59
N TYR A 94 -13.31 7.71 5.04
CA TYR A 94 -14.08 6.85 4.14
C TYR A 94 -15.34 6.32 4.80
N THR A 95 -16.30 5.91 3.97
CA THR A 95 -17.51 5.21 4.44
C THR A 95 -17.25 3.73 4.62
N ASN A 96 -17.79 3.13 5.68
CA ASN A 96 -17.71 1.69 5.95
C ASN A 96 -19.07 1.00 5.70
N PRO A 97 -19.17 -0.06 4.85
CA PRO A 97 -18.08 -0.76 4.18
C PRO A 97 -17.44 0.05 3.05
N CYS A 98 -16.11 0.07 3.02
CA CYS A 98 -15.36 0.79 2.01
C CYS A 98 -15.38 0.04 0.68
N GLN A 99 -15.66 0.77 -0.42
CA GLN A 99 -15.68 0.23 -1.79
C GLN A 99 -14.49 0.70 -2.64
N MET A 100 -13.46 1.32 -2.02
CA MET A 100 -12.26 1.72 -2.75
C MET A 100 -11.54 0.51 -3.35
N LYS A 101 -10.88 0.72 -4.50
CA LYS A 101 -10.07 -0.30 -5.18
C LYS A 101 -8.58 -0.15 -4.90
N TYR A 102 -8.17 1.01 -4.44
CA TYR A 102 -6.79 1.37 -4.19
C TYR A 102 -6.62 1.87 -2.75
N TYR A 103 -5.66 1.30 -2.01
CA TYR A 103 -5.28 1.75 -0.68
C TYR A 103 -3.91 2.43 -0.75
N TYR A 104 -3.90 3.75 -0.62
CA TYR A 104 -2.70 4.57 -0.74
C TYR A 104 -1.96 4.72 0.59
N ARG A 105 -0.65 4.49 0.60
CA ARG A 105 0.24 4.66 1.76
C ARG A 105 -0.24 3.96 3.03
N LEU A 106 -0.44 2.66 2.96
CA LEU A 106 -0.67 1.82 4.14
C LEU A 106 0.61 1.78 4.98
N THR A 107 0.47 1.99 6.30
CA THR A 107 1.59 2.10 7.25
C THR A 107 1.67 0.90 8.19
N ASN A 108 2.67 0.88 9.09
CA ASN A 108 2.77 -0.09 10.19
C ASN A 108 1.64 0.00 11.22
N ARG A 109 0.84 1.08 11.21
CA ARG A 109 -0.31 1.27 12.12
C ARG A 109 -1.56 0.55 11.67
N PHE A 110 -1.52 -0.05 10.48
CA PHE A 110 -2.66 -0.78 9.92
C PHE A 110 -3.13 -1.88 10.89
N SER A 111 -4.41 -1.82 11.27
CA SER A 111 -5.03 -2.67 12.29
C SER A 111 -5.53 -4.02 11.78
N GLY A 112 -5.59 -4.20 10.46
CA GLY A 112 -6.02 -5.47 9.84
C GLY A 112 -7.51 -5.55 9.51
N GLU A 113 -8.16 -4.42 9.27
CA GLU A 113 -9.55 -4.37 8.79
C GLU A 113 -9.70 -5.03 7.42
N LEU A 114 -10.88 -5.55 7.12
CA LEU A 114 -11.16 -6.23 5.86
C LEU A 114 -11.57 -5.25 4.77
N PHE A 115 -10.84 -5.25 3.65
CA PHE A 115 -11.09 -4.44 2.46
C PHE A 115 -11.30 -5.33 1.23
N PRO A 116 -12.51 -5.89 1.04
CA PRO A 116 -12.75 -6.90 0.01
C PRO A 116 -12.73 -6.35 -1.42
N PHE A 117 -12.81 -5.05 -1.61
CA PHE A 117 -12.81 -4.42 -2.93
C PHE A 117 -11.44 -3.87 -3.35
N VAL A 118 -10.51 -3.74 -2.41
CA VAL A 118 -9.16 -3.25 -2.70
C VAL A 118 -8.35 -4.33 -3.41
N ASN A 119 -7.83 -4.00 -4.57
CA ASN A 119 -6.96 -4.86 -5.36
C ASN A 119 -5.57 -4.26 -5.64
N ASP A 120 -5.34 -3.04 -5.21
CA ASP A 120 -4.07 -2.33 -5.35
C ASP A 120 -3.70 -1.66 -4.01
N VAL A 121 -2.55 -2.03 -3.45
CA VAL A 121 -2.07 -1.51 -2.16
C VAL A 121 -0.68 -0.93 -2.33
N HIS A 122 -0.51 0.32 -1.91
CA HIS A 122 0.77 0.98 -1.80
C HIS A 122 1.18 1.07 -0.33
N LEU A 123 2.32 0.48 0.02
CA LEU A 123 2.91 0.53 1.36
C LEU A 123 3.93 1.64 1.45
N PHE A 124 3.78 2.49 2.45
CA PHE A 124 4.75 3.52 2.78
C PHE A 124 4.86 3.68 4.28
N ASP A 125 6.08 3.71 4.82
CA ASP A 125 6.34 4.07 6.22
C ASP A 125 7.78 4.55 6.36
N GLU A 126 8.02 5.46 7.30
CA GLU A 126 9.36 5.89 7.70
C GLU A 126 10.11 4.84 8.55
N HIS A 127 9.38 3.87 9.08
CA HIS A 127 9.90 2.75 9.84
C HIS A 127 9.79 1.45 9.04
N PRO A 128 10.68 0.48 9.27
CA PRO A 128 10.63 -0.78 8.52
C PRO A 128 9.36 -1.57 8.84
N PHE A 129 8.74 -2.12 7.80
CA PHE A 129 7.63 -3.05 7.94
C PHE A 129 8.07 -4.36 8.60
N THR A 130 7.23 -4.87 9.49
CA THR A 130 7.43 -6.18 10.10
C THR A 130 6.79 -7.28 9.25
N TYR A 131 7.22 -8.55 9.47
CA TYR A 131 6.59 -9.70 8.81
C TYR A 131 5.09 -9.79 9.13
N GLU A 132 4.70 -9.40 10.33
CA GLU A 132 3.31 -9.43 10.79
C GLU A 132 2.40 -8.49 9.97
N VAL A 133 2.90 -7.33 9.57
CA VAL A 133 2.14 -6.41 8.69
C VAL A 133 1.80 -7.09 7.37
N PHE A 134 2.74 -7.80 6.75
CA PHE A 134 2.45 -8.52 5.50
C PHE A 134 1.43 -9.64 5.70
N ARG A 135 1.44 -10.30 6.86
CA ARG A 135 0.44 -11.30 7.23
C ARG A 135 -0.94 -10.68 7.35
N LEU A 136 -1.05 -9.52 8.01
CA LEU A 136 -2.30 -8.76 8.10
C LEU A 136 -2.79 -8.33 6.72
N ILE A 137 -1.89 -7.82 5.86
CA ILE A 137 -2.24 -7.43 4.48
C ILE A 137 -2.84 -8.61 3.70
N ALA A 138 -2.23 -9.80 3.80
CA ALA A 138 -2.75 -10.99 3.11
C ALA A 138 -4.16 -11.40 3.58
N LEU A 139 -4.50 -11.13 4.84
CA LEU A 139 -5.82 -11.41 5.40
C LEU A 139 -6.84 -10.32 5.08
N SER A 140 -6.40 -9.06 5.06
CA SER A 140 -7.28 -7.89 4.92
C SER A 140 -7.63 -7.56 3.47
N PHE A 141 -6.78 -7.97 2.52
CA PHE A 141 -6.95 -7.69 1.10
C PHE A 141 -7.03 -8.99 0.29
N PRO A 142 -8.14 -9.75 0.39
CA PRO A 142 -8.25 -11.10 -0.20
C PRO A 142 -8.12 -11.11 -1.73
N PHE A 143 -8.42 -10.01 -2.40
CA PHE A 143 -8.33 -9.87 -3.86
C PHE A 143 -7.17 -8.97 -4.31
N LEU A 144 -6.12 -8.85 -3.49
CA LEU A 144 -4.94 -8.06 -3.82
C LEU A 144 -4.27 -8.56 -5.10
N GLN A 145 -4.18 -7.68 -6.10
CA GLN A 145 -3.54 -7.95 -7.39
C GLN A 145 -2.22 -7.21 -7.53
N ARG A 146 -2.12 -6.00 -6.99
CA ARG A 146 -0.94 -5.15 -7.08
C ARG A 146 -0.46 -4.74 -5.70
N LEU A 147 0.83 -4.94 -5.44
CA LEU A 147 1.49 -4.52 -4.22
C LEU A 147 2.73 -3.70 -4.57
N THR A 148 2.76 -2.45 -4.11
CA THR A 148 3.92 -1.56 -4.22
C THR A 148 4.49 -1.31 -2.83
N ILE A 149 5.81 -1.40 -2.68
CA ILE A 149 6.50 -1.13 -1.42
C ILE A 149 7.50 0.02 -1.61
N GLU A 150 7.20 1.15 -1.01
CA GLU A 150 8.09 2.29 -0.89
C GLU A 150 8.62 2.36 0.55
N ASN A 151 9.70 1.66 0.83
CA ASN A 151 10.35 1.69 2.13
C ASN A 151 11.84 1.35 2.03
N ARG A 152 12.68 2.37 2.14
CA ARG A 152 14.14 2.24 2.08
C ARG A 152 14.78 1.89 3.43
N SER A 153 13.97 1.72 4.48
CA SER A 153 14.44 1.39 5.82
C SER A 153 14.77 -0.09 5.94
N LYS A 154 15.97 -0.40 6.46
CA LYS A 154 16.41 -1.78 6.69
C LYS A 154 15.51 -2.46 7.72
N GLN A 155 15.06 -3.69 7.43
CA GLN A 155 14.30 -4.49 8.40
C GLN A 155 15.12 -4.78 9.65
N LYS A 156 14.49 -4.58 10.82
CA LYS A 156 15.11 -5.00 12.09
C LYS A 156 15.05 -6.52 12.16
N ARG A 157 16.18 -7.20 12.01
CA ARG A 157 16.29 -8.65 12.25
C ARG A 157 15.98 -8.91 13.72
N LYS A 158 14.76 -9.34 14.04
CA LYS A 158 14.50 -9.91 15.35
C LYS A 158 15.31 -11.21 15.43
N ARG A 159 16.31 -11.24 16.31
CA ARG A 159 16.95 -12.49 16.75
C ARG A 159 15.95 -13.25 17.61
N SER A 160 14.94 -13.80 17.01
CA SER A 160 14.02 -14.73 17.68
C SER A 160 14.73 -16.05 17.83
N LYS A 161 15.10 -16.40 19.06
CA LYS A 161 15.65 -17.71 19.45
C LYS A 161 14.65 -18.85 19.39
N LYS A 162 13.41 -18.63 19.01
CA LYS A 162 12.40 -19.66 18.76
C LYS A 162 12.00 -19.58 17.29
N SER A 163 12.29 -20.65 16.56
CA SER A 163 11.64 -20.98 15.30
C SER A 163 10.15 -21.11 15.57
N MET A 164 9.41 -20.00 15.62
CA MET A 164 7.98 -20.06 15.36
C MET A 164 7.87 -20.51 13.91
N PHE A 165 7.11 -21.57 13.66
CA PHE A 165 6.73 -22.01 12.33
C PHE A 165 6.16 -20.79 11.59
N ILE A 166 6.99 -20.15 10.75
CA ILE A 166 6.57 -19.03 9.93
C ILE A 166 5.74 -19.68 8.82
N THR A 167 4.42 -19.55 8.92
CA THR A 167 3.53 -19.96 7.84
C THR A 167 3.86 -19.08 6.63
N THR A 168 4.21 -19.69 5.49
CA THR A 168 4.48 -18.97 4.25
C THR A 168 3.28 -18.10 3.89
N ILE A 169 3.52 -16.81 3.67
CA ILE A 169 2.47 -15.87 3.25
C ILE A 169 2.22 -16.07 1.76
N GLN A 170 0.96 -16.15 1.38
CA GLN A 170 0.53 -16.24 -0.01
C GLN A 170 -0.49 -15.16 -0.33
N PHE A 171 -0.27 -14.48 -1.45
CA PHE A 171 -1.22 -13.56 -2.05
C PHE A 171 -1.84 -14.23 -3.28
N ALA A 172 -3.04 -14.81 -3.10
CA ALA A 172 -3.66 -15.71 -4.09
C ALA A 172 -3.90 -15.08 -5.46
N HIS A 173 -4.13 -13.77 -5.51
CA HIS A 173 -4.50 -13.05 -6.73
C HIS A 173 -3.44 -12.06 -7.20
N MET A 174 -2.27 -12.02 -6.54
CA MET A 174 -1.22 -11.06 -6.88
C MET A 174 -0.64 -11.34 -8.26
N THR A 175 -0.60 -10.29 -9.07
CA THR A 175 -0.05 -10.29 -10.44
C THR A 175 1.09 -9.27 -10.61
N HIS A 176 1.16 -8.26 -9.75
CA HIS A 176 2.16 -7.20 -9.81
C HIS A 176 2.80 -6.99 -8.45
N LEU A 177 4.12 -6.99 -8.41
CA LEU A 177 4.92 -6.70 -7.23
C LEU A 177 5.98 -5.66 -7.58
N ASP A 178 5.84 -4.46 -7.01
CA ASP A 178 6.79 -3.38 -7.21
C ASP A 178 7.64 -3.17 -5.95
N LEU A 179 8.93 -3.41 -6.08
CA LEU A 179 9.96 -3.27 -5.05
C LEU A 179 11.07 -2.29 -5.48
N ALA A 180 10.83 -1.43 -6.48
CA ALA A 180 11.85 -0.51 -7.01
C ALA A 180 12.37 0.44 -5.93
N GLU A 181 11.49 0.93 -5.05
CA GLU A 181 11.80 1.83 -3.94
C GLU A 181 11.91 1.10 -2.58
N ALA A 182 12.04 -0.23 -2.60
CA ALA A 182 12.14 -1.03 -1.39
C ALA A 182 13.60 -1.32 -1.01
N HIS A 183 13.88 -1.36 0.31
CA HIS A 183 15.18 -1.86 0.78
C HIS A 183 15.38 -3.32 0.37
N MET A 184 16.61 -3.71 0.11
CA MET A 184 16.97 -5.07 -0.33
C MET A 184 16.46 -6.20 0.60
N ASP A 185 16.22 -5.91 1.88
CA ASP A 185 15.67 -6.89 2.82
C ASP A 185 14.24 -7.30 2.43
N TYR A 186 13.44 -6.41 1.82
CA TYR A 186 12.12 -6.75 1.28
C TYR A 186 12.23 -7.56 0.00
N VAL A 187 13.18 -7.23 -0.87
CA VAL A 187 13.46 -8.05 -2.06
C VAL A 187 13.82 -9.47 -1.65
N GLU A 188 14.71 -9.62 -0.64
CA GLU A 188 15.05 -10.93 -0.08
C GLU A 188 13.83 -11.65 0.51
N LEU A 189 13.00 -10.91 1.24
CA LEU A 189 11.81 -11.44 1.89
C LEU A 189 10.83 -12.02 0.87
N PHE A 190 10.48 -11.28 -0.17
CA PHE A 190 9.50 -11.69 -1.18
C PHE A 190 10.02 -12.74 -2.15
N LEU A 191 11.31 -12.73 -2.47
CA LEU A 191 11.89 -13.73 -3.34
C LEU A 191 12.18 -15.07 -2.63
N ASP A 192 12.30 -15.09 -1.30
CA ASP A 192 12.53 -16.32 -0.53
C ASP A 192 11.22 -17.13 -0.40
N HIS A 193 11.13 -18.24 -1.14
CA HIS A 193 9.94 -19.09 -1.18
C HIS A 193 9.56 -19.72 0.16
N THR A 194 10.47 -19.75 1.13
CA THR A 194 10.17 -20.25 2.49
C THR A 194 9.36 -19.26 3.31
N LYS A 195 9.32 -17.98 2.89
CA LYS A 195 8.61 -16.89 3.57
C LYS A 195 7.38 -16.44 2.82
N PHE A 196 7.52 -16.29 1.50
CA PHE A 196 6.43 -15.87 0.61
C PHE A 196 6.28 -16.86 -0.54
N SER A 197 5.05 -17.14 -0.93
CA SER A 197 4.73 -17.86 -2.15
C SER A 197 4.16 -16.89 -3.15
N LEU A 198 4.90 -16.63 -4.22
CA LEU A 198 4.41 -15.83 -5.34
C LEU A 198 3.55 -16.69 -6.24
N GLY A 199 2.42 -16.13 -6.69
CA GLY A 199 1.54 -16.76 -7.67
C GLY A 199 2.19 -16.89 -9.05
N ASN A 200 1.53 -17.56 -9.96
CA ASN A 200 1.98 -17.69 -11.36
C ASN A 200 1.82 -16.35 -12.12
N SER A 201 2.73 -16.09 -13.04
CA SER A 201 2.64 -14.94 -13.97
C SER A 201 2.78 -13.57 -13.32
N ILE A 202 3.73 -13.43 -12.40
CA ILE A 202 4.03 -12.17 -11.71
C ILE A 202 4.77 -11.20 -12.63
N GLU A 203 4.36 -9.94 -12.61
CA GLU A 203 5.13 -8.80 -13.06
C GLU A 203 5.93 -8.25 -11.87
N LEU A 204 7.25 -8.26 -11.97
CA LEU A 204 8.16 -7.88 -10.90
C LEU A 204 8.97 -6.66 -11.30
N CYS A 205 8.90 -5.59 -10.48
CA CYS A 205 9.70 -4.39 -10.63
C CYS A 205 10.65 -4.25 -9.44
N LEU A 206 11.96 -4.06 -9.69
CA LEU A 206 12.96 -3.89 -8.64
C LEU A 206 14.29 -3.35 -9.17
N ASP A 207 15.15 -2.88 -8.26
CA ASP A 207 16.52 -2.49 -8.57
C ASP A 207 17.38 -3.70 -8.93
N TYR A 208 18.11 -3.60 -10.06
CA TYR A 208 18.99 -4.69 -10.54
C TYR A 208 20.09 -5.07 -9.54
N ARG A 209 20.67 -4.09 -8.84
CA ARG A 209 21.76 -4.35 -7.88
C ARG A 209 21.22 -5.11 -6.67
N CYS A 210 20.00 -4.79 -6.24
CA CYS A 210 19.29 -5.54 -5.19
C CYS A 210 19.02 -6.97 -5.64
N LEU A 211 18.50 -7.16 -6.85
CA LEU A 211 18.24 -8.50 -7.42
C LEU A 211 19.51 -9.34 -7.45
N LYS A 212 20.57 -8.80 -8.07
CA LYS A 212 21.86 -9.49 -8.19
C LYS A 212 22.42 -9.93 -6.84
N ARG A 213 22.33 -9.06 -5.83
CA ARG A 213 22.83 -9.33 -4.48
C ARG A 213 21.98 -10.38 -3.76
N VAL A 214 20.66 -10.24 -3.80
CA VAL A 214 19.71 -11.14 -3.12
C VAL A 214 19.74 -12.55 -3.71
N THR A 215 19.88 -12.66 -5.03
CA THR A 215 20.00 -13.94 -5.73
C THR A 215 21.41 -14.52 -5.72
N GLN A 216 22.39 -13.84 -5.08
CA GLN A 216 23.80 -14.25 -5.08
C GLN A 216 24.34 -14.47 -6.50
N ASN A 217 24.17 -13.46 -7.37
CA ASN A 217 24.49 -13.57 -8.80
C ASN A 217 23.71 -14.70 -9.52
N PHE A 218 22.42 -14.86 -9.22
CA PHE A 218 21.54 -15.87 -9.82
C PHE A 218 21.90 -17.33 -9.51
N THR A 219 22.42 -17.59 -8.29
CA THR A 219 22.80 -18.93 -7.84
C THR A 219 22.00 -19.41 -6.63
N ARG A 220 21.35 -18.52 -5.87
CA ARG A 220 20.65 -18.83 -4.61
C ARG A 220 19.37 -19.62 -4.84
N ASP A 221 19.31 -20.85 -4.31
CA ASP A 221 18.19 -21.77 -4.55
C ASP A 221 16.88 -21.32 -3.88
N THR A 222 16.93 -20.72 -2.68
CA THR A 222 15.72 -20.31 -1.96
C THR A 222 14.90 -19.22 -2.66
N THR A 223 15.51 -18.46 -3.58
CA THR A 223 14.82 -17.45 -4.37
C THR A 223 14.41 -17.94 -5.75
N ARG A 224 14.96 -19.06 -6.21
CA ARG A 224 14.75 -19.61 -7.56
C ARG A 224 13.29 -19.95 -7.85
N ILE A 225 12.58 -20.52 -6.85
CA ILE A 225 11.18 -20.92 -7.00
C ILE A 225 10.28 -19.73 -7.31
N ASN A 226 10.41 -18.64 -6.54
CA ASN A 226 9.62 -17.43 -6.77
C ASN A 226 10.06 -16.69 -8.04
N CYS A 227 11.36 -16.63 -8.33
CA CYS A 227 11.86 -16.05 -9.58
C CYS A 227 11.34 -16.80 -10.81
N ALA A 228 11.12 -18.11 -10.72
CA ALA A 228 10.56 -18.92 -11.82
C ALA A 228 9.07 -18.60 -12.10
N GLN A 229 8.37 -17.88 -11.22
CA GLN A 229 6.98 -17.46 -11.44
C GLN A 229 6.86 -16.11 -12.17
N VAL A 230 7.98 -15.41 -12.34
CA VAL A 230 8.00 -14.07 -12.96
C VAL A 230 7.83 -14.19 -14.47
N LYS A 231 6.82 -13.49 -15.00
CA LYS A 231 6.51 -13.39 -16.42
C LYS A 231 7.09 -12.14 -17.07
N ARG A 232 7.05 -11.01 -16.39
CA ARG A 232 7.66 -9.75 -16.82
C ARG A 232 8.57 -9.21 -15.74
N LEU A 233 9.77 -8.79 -16.14
CA LEU A 233 10.79 -8.28 -15.21
C LEU A 233 11.17 -6.87 -15.62
N PHE A 234 10.88 -5.90 -14.72
CA PHE A 234 11.24 -4.50 -14.88
C PHE A 234 12.42 -4.21 -13.93
N LEU A 235 13.55 -3.81 -14.51
CA LEU A 235 14.78 -3.58 -13.76
C LEU A 235 15.16 -2.11 -13.77
N CYS A 236 15.11 -1.48 -12.60
CA CYS A 236 15.64 -0.14 -12.41
C CYS A 236 17.18 -0.18 -12.32
N GLY A 237 17.86 0.83 -12.88
CA GLY A 237 19.30 0.93 -12.93
C GLY A 237 19.90 0.48 -14.26
N GLU A 238 21.24 0.54 -14.39
CA GLU A 238 21.95 0.12 -15.61
C GLU A 238 22.24 -1.40 -15.55
N PRO A 239 21.50 -2.22 -16.24
CA PRO A 239 21.74 -3.64 -16.22
C PRO A 239 22.79 -4.03 -17.26
N ASN A 240 24.00 -4.26 -16.85
CA ASN A 240 24.91 -5.12 -17.61
C ASN A 240 24.42 -6.58 -17.46
N LEU A 241 23.36 -6.91 -18.18
CA LEU A 241 22.61 -8.14 -17.99
C LEU A 241 23.32 -9.30 -18.71
N PRO A 242 23.82 -10.30 -18.00
CA PRO A 242 24.09 -11.60 -18.59
C PRO A 242 22.73 -12.28 -18.91
N ARG A 243 22.15 -11.95 -20.06
CA ARG A 243 20.81 -12.40 -20.48
C ARG A 243 20.59 -13.92 -20.35
N HIS A 244 21.66 -14.72 -20.55
CA HIS A 244 21.60 -16.18 -20.40
C HIS A 244 21.37 -16.61 -18.93
N LEU A 245 22.03 -15.95 -17.95
CA LEU A 245 21.85 -16.27 -16.53
C LEU A 245 20.44 -15.89 -16.06
N ILE A 246 19.94 -14.75 -16.51
CA ILE A 246 18.59 -14.31 -16.16
C ILE A 246 17.56 -15.27 -16.73
N LYS A 247 17.64 -15.67 -18.00
CA LYS A 247 16.71 -16.63 -18.58
C LYS A 247 16.72 -17.99 -17.87
N THR A 248 17.88 -18.43 -17.40
CA THR A 248 17.98 -19.66 -16.61
C THR A 248 17.33 -19.53 -15.24
N TYR A 249 17.43 -18.35 -14.64
CA TYR A 249 16.90 -18.07 -13.31
C TYR A 249 15.42 -17.68 -13.30
N PHE A 250 14.96 -17.05 -14.38
CA PHE A 250 13.58 -16.63 -14.66
C PHE A 250 13.08 -17.35 -15.93
N PRO A 251 12.84 -18.67 -15.89
CA PRO A 251 12.57 -19.47 -17.08
C PRO A 251 11.28 -19.07 -17.83
N ARG A 252 10.33 -18.42 -17.11
CA ARG A 252 9.04 -17.96 -17.69
C ARG A 252 9.06 -16.52 -18.15
N VAL A 253 10.20 -15.81 -18.03
CA VAL A 253 10.25 -14.38 -18.37
C VAL A 253 10.10 -14.19 -19.89
N GLU A 254 9.05 -13.47 -20.28
CA GLU A 254 8.74 -13.11 -21.68
C GLU A 254 9.42 -11.79 -22.08
N SER A 255 9.50 -10.84 -21.15
CA SER A 255 10.12 -9.53 -21.37
C SER A 255 10.95 -9.06 -20.19
N ILE A 256 12.08 -8.41 -20.49
CA ILE A 256 12.95 -7.72 -19.52
C ILE A 256 13.09 -6.28 -20.03
N GLN A 257 12.69 -5.32 -19.20
CA GLN A 257 12.73 -3.89 -19.51
C GLN A 257 13.57 -3.14 -18.48
#